data_0b73a260af1b1674aa41b63bdb9bf976
#
_entry.id   0b73a260af1b1674aa41b63bdb9bf976
#
_cell.length_a   1.000
_cell.length_b   1.000
_cell.length_c   1.000
_cell.angle_alpha   90.00
_cell.angle_beta   90.00
_cell.angle_gamma   90.00
#
_symmetry.space_group_name_H-M   'P 1'
#
loop_
_entity.id
_entity.type
_entity.pdbx_description
1 polymer ?
#
loop_
_entity_poly.entity_id
_entity_poly.type
_entity_poly.pdbx_seq_one_letter_code
_entity_poly.pdbx_strand_id
1 'polypeptide(L)'
;MKNTLAVILLFVSLCAFSQVKPGLDNSVSSLKFSSLNSTRFGLLDAKNTSMGIENAGTKLRKNIVVKSRKSPGLAFLLSLVVPGTGQLYAGRFDVGKYYMISEAALWLTYISFTIYGDWLLNDAYNYAVIHAGIDKNGKNDQFYLDIANWNNVDEYNNDKLSKGEYNLIYYPENGWGFYWDAVSNRKQYREDKLAGDRIKNDRLFIVGAVLVNHLISGISAILLTNKHNEELNKSGGYTLNADVIRYQNRADGIKLKLTKWF
;
A
#
# COMPACT_ATOMS: atom_id res chain seq x y z
N MET A 1 -3.31 22.77 1.05
CA MET A 1 -3.41 22.16 -0.29
C MET A 1 -2.10 22.22 -1.11
N LYS A 2 -1.38 23.34 -1.20
CA LYS A 2 -0.12 23.40 -1.98
C LYS A 2 0.99 22.51 -1.43
N ASN A 3 1.08 22.32 -0.12
CA ASN A 3 2.17 21.57 0.51
C ASN A 3 1.96 20.05 0.52
N THR A 4 0.72 19.57 0.62
CA THR A 4 0.39 18.13 0.55
C THR A 4 0.60 17.58 -0.85
N LEU A 5 0.18 18.34 -1.87
CA LEU A 5 0.41 17.96 -3.27
C LEU A 5 1.93 17.90 -3.60
N ALA A 6 2.72 18.81 -3.03
CA ALA A 6 4.17 18.84 -3.20
C ALA A 6 4.85 17.60 -2.58
N VAL A 7 4.40 17.13 -1.41
CA VAL A 7 4.93 15.93 -0.75
C VAL A 7 4.59 14.67 -1.57
N ILE A 8 3.36 14.55 -2.07
CA ILE A 8 2.94 13.43 -2.91
C ILE A 8 3.73 13.42 -4.24
N LEU A 9 3.88 14.58 -4.88
CA LEU A 9 4.68 14.71 -6.10
C LEU A 9 6.15 14.41 -5.86
N LEU A 10 6.70 14.75 -4.69
CA LEU A 10 8.09 14.45 -4.32
C LEU A 10 8.31 12.95 -4.13
N PHE A 11 7.36 12.23 -3.53
CA PHE A 11 7.41 10.77 -3.39
C PHE A 11 7.27 10.07 -4.74
N VAL A 12 6.36 10.51 -5.61
CA VAL A 12 6.20 9.96 -6.97
C VAL A 12 7.45 10.23 -7.81
N SER A 13 8.07 11.41 -7.68
CA SER A 13 9.31 11.73 -8.40
C SER A 13 10.52 10.95 -7.90
N LEU A 14 10.63 10.67 -6.57
CA LEU A 14 11.69 9.80 -6.04
C LEU A 14 11.56 8.37 -6.54
N CYS A 15 10.36 7.82 -6.63
CA CYS A 15 10.12 6.49 -7.21
C CYS A 15 10.45 6.44 -8.71
N ALA A 16 10.15 7.50 -9.47
CA ALA A 16 10.47 7.59 -10.89
C ALA A 16 11.98 7.76 -11.13
N PHE A 17 12.68 8.51 -10.28
CA PHE A 17 14.13 8.77 -10.43
C PHE A 17 14.98 7.54 -10.07
N SER A 18 14.49 6.61 -9.25
CA SER A 18 15.19 5.36 -8.92
C SER A 18 15.24 4.37 -10.08
N GLN A 19 14.51 4.63 -11.18
CA GLN A 19 14.48 3.77 -12.36
C GLN A 19 15.54 4.14 -13.42
N VAL A 20 16.26 5.26 -13.27
CA VAL A 20 17.26 5.71 -14.23
C VAL A 20 18.65 5.60 -13.63
N LYS A 21 19.23 4.38 -13.65
CA LYS A 21 20.70 4.22 -13.70
C LYS A 21 21.06 3.09 -14.66
N PRO A 22 21.65 3.43 -15.81
CA PRO A 22 22.43 2.47 -16.57
C PRO A 22 23.80 2.33 -15.93
N GLY A 23 24.20 1.09 -15.66
CA GLY A 23 25.58 0.63 -15.61
C GLY A 23 26.52 1.31 -14.62
N LEU A 24 26.79 0.63 -13.52
CA LEU A 24 28.11 0.66 -12.88
C LEU A 24 28.37 -0.70 -12.23
N ASP A 25 29.58 -1.15 -12.47
CA ASP A 25 30.20 -2.44 -12.26
C ASP A 25 29.88 -3.17 -10.96
N ASN A 26 29.69 -4.48 -11.13
CA ASN A 26 29.73 -5.48 -10.10
C ASN A 26 31.16 -5.67 -9.58
N SER A 27 31.48 -5.03 -8.51
CA SER A 27 32.51 -5.51 -7.59
C SER A 27 32.23 -4.96 -6.22
N VAL A 28 31.51 -5.69 -5.39
CA VAL A 28 31.73 -5.74 -3.93
C VAL A 28 30.99 -6.94 -3.34
N SER A 29 31.81 -7.91 -2.97
CA SER A 29 31.79 -8.71 -1.74
C SER A 29 30.47 -9.33 -1.27
N SER A 30 30.53 -10.65 -1.40
CA SER A 30 29.90 -11.66 -0.53
C SER A 30 29.81 -11.24 0.93
N LEU A 31 28.62 -10.88 1.40
CA LEU A 31 28.30 -11.03 2.81
C LEU A 31 27.81 -12.47 3.04
N LYS A 32 28.70 -13.25 3.67
CA LYS A 32 28.37 -14.54 4.24
C LYS A 32 27.28 -14.39 5.28
N PHE A 33 26.11 -14.90 4.98
CA PHE A 33 25.14 -15.22 5.99
C PHE A 33 25.39 -16.67 6.42
N SER A 34 26.24 -16.83 7.44
CA SER A 34 26.48 -18.11 8.09
C SER A 34 25.45 -18.32 9.19
N SER A 35 24.89 -19.50 9.15
CA SER A 35 24.35 -20.30 10.24
C SER A 35 23.07 -19.80 10.93
N LEU A 36 22.03 -20.63 10.79
CA LEU A 36 21.29 -21.10 11.95
C LEU A 36 20.75 -22.51 11.68
N ASN A 37 21.39 -23.40 12.40
CA ASN A 37 20.91 -24.64 13.02
C ASN A 37 20.30 -25.78 12.18
N SER A 38 21.19 -26.73 12.00
CA SER A 38 20.86 -28.15 11.95
C SER A 38 20.15 -28.60 13.23
N THR A 39 18.92 -29.07 13.14
CA THR A 39 18.38 -29.96 14.15
C THR A 39 18.54 -31.41 13.68
N ARG A 40 19.24 -32.14 14.50
CA ARG A 40 19.53 -33.57 14.48
C ARG A 40 18.35 -34.42 14.02
N PHE A 41 18.58 -35.27 13.03
CA PHE A 41 18.05 -36.63 13.06
C PHE A 41 19.21 -37.58 12.93
N GLY A 42 19.44 -38.29 14.01
CA GLY A 42 20.51 -39.27 14.12
C GLY A 42 20.08 -40.65 13.67
N LEU A 43 21.11 -41.44 13.48
CA LEU A 43 21.20 -42.91 13.42
C LEU A 43 20.79 -43.59 12.11
N LEU A 44 21.77 -44.03 11.36
CA LEU A 44 22.18 -45.43 11.41
C LEU A 44 23.57 -45.59 10.79
N ASP A 45 24.40 -46.21 11.58
CA ASP A 45 25.73 -46.71 11.31
C ASP A 45 25.74 -47.63 10.08
N ALA A 46 26.64 -47.39 9.14
CA ALA A 46 27.18 -48.43 8.29
C ALA A 46 28.63 -48.11 7.96
N LYS A 47 29.47 -48.77 8.68
CA LYS A 47 30.90 -48.80 8.57
C LYS A 47 31.34 -49.46 7.27
N ASN A 48 32.35 -48.86 6.63
CA ASN A 48 33.30 -49.42 5.70
C ASN A 48 32.85 -49.90 4.30
N THR A 49 33.08 -49.06 3.31
CA THR A 49 33.98 -49.51 2.21
C THR A 49 34.59 -48.27 1.56
N SER A 50 35.82 -48.01 1.89
CA SER A 50 36.69 -47.08 1.20
C SER A 50 37.07 -47.65 -0.16
N MET A 51 37.01 -46.84 -1.18
CA MET A 51 38.04 -46.52 -2.15
C MET A 51 37.46 -45.92 -3.43
N GLY A 52 37.82 -44.72 -3.70
CA GLY A 52 38.18 -44.37 -5.07
C GLY A 52 37.17 -43.71 -5.99
N ILE A 53 36.06 -43.09 -5.50
CA ILE A 53 35.17 -42.31 -6.39
C ILE A 53 34.92 -40.86 -5.86
N GLU A 54 35.89 -40.34 -5.13
CA GLU A 54 35.68 -39.05 -4.45
C GLU A 54 36.07 -37.80 -5.27
N ASN A 55 36.60 -37.95 -6.47
CA ASN A 55 37.08 -36.79 -7.24
C ASN A 55 36.39 -36.51 -8.56
N ALA A 56 35.37 -37.28 -8.96
CA ALA A 56 34.60 -37.01 -10.19
C ALA A 56 33.21 -36.38 -9.92
N GLY A 57 32.64 -36.51 -8.71
CA GLY A 57 31.29 -36.05 -8.36
C GLY A 57 31.20 -34.60 -7.92
N THR A 58 32.30 -33.98 -7.49
CA THR A 58 32.30 -32.63 -6.90
C THR A 58 32.43 -31.50 -7.93
N LYS A 59 32.79 -31.79 -9.16
CA LYS A 59 32.97 -30.80 -10.24
C LYS A 59 31.70 -30.55 -11.07
N LEU A 60 30.63 -31.28 -10.86
CA LEU A 60 29.38 -31.17 -11.68
C LEU A 60 28.15 -30.67 -10.92
N ARG A 61 28.30 -30.14 -9.70
CA ARG A 61 27.29 -29.26 -9.12
C ARG A 61 27.51 -27.81 -9.58
N LYS A 62 27.62 -27.58 -10.86
CA LYS A 62 27.24 -26.33 -11.44
C LYS A 62 25.75 -26.25 -11.18
N ASN A 63 25.32 -25.43 -10.19
CA ASN A 63 23.93 -25.15 -9.95
C ASN A 63 23.33 -24.71 -11.28
N ILE A 64 22.66 -25.63 -11.96
CA ILE A 64 21.85 -25.31 -13.14
C ILE A 64 20.64 -24.57 -12.54
N VAL A 65 20.77 -23.26 -12.35
CA VAL A 65 19.63 -22.41 -12.09
C VAL A 65 18.83 -22.39 -13.38
N VAL A 66 17.87 -23.29 -13.48
CA VAL A 66 16.92 -23.30 -14.59
C VAL A 66 16.10 -22.02 -14.47
N LYS A 67 16.57 -20.95 -15.10
CA LYS A 67 15.81 -19.72 -15.22
C LYS A 67 14.64 -20.02 -16.16
N SER A 68 13.44 -20.10 -15.63
CA SER A 68 12.21 -20.28 -16.43
C SER A 68 11.63 -18.94 -16.86
N ARG A 69 10.94 -18.92 -17.99
CA ARG A 69 10.16 -17.76 -18.45
C ARG A 69 9.06 -17.45 -17.43
N LYS A 70 8.82 -16.18 -17.21
CA LYS A 70 7.84 -15.66 -16.27
C LYS A 70 6.70 -14.99 -17.00
N SER A 71 5.49 -15.05 -16.45
CA SER A 71 4.30 -14.43 -17.01
C SER A 71 4.24 -12.94 -16.65
N PRO A 72 4.28 -12.01 -17.64
CA PRO A 72 4.12 -10.58 -17.37
C PRO A 72 2.75 -10.23 -16.79
N GLY A 73 1.68 -10.94 -17.23
CA GLY A 73 0.34 -10.74 -16.69
C GLY A 73 0.23 -11.13 -15.20
N LEU A 74 0.87 -12.24 -14.81
CA LEU A 74 0.91 -12.62 -13.39
C LEU A 74 1.72 -11.61 -12.56
N ALA A 75 2.84 -11.11 -13.08
CA ALA A 75 3.63 -10.08 -12.42
C ALA A 75 2.80 -8.80 -12.18
N PHE A 76 2.01 -8.39 -13.17
CA PHE A 76 1.09 -7.26 -13.07
C PHE A 76 0.05 -7.48 -11.97
N LEU A 77 -0.67 -8.61 -12.01
CA LEU A 77 -1.71 -8.92 -11.03
C LEU A 77 -1.15 -8.99 -9.60
N LEU A 78 0.02 -9.58 -9.41
CA LEU A 78 0.67 -9.60 -8.10
C LEU A 78 0.93 -8.17 -7.58
N SER A 79 1.43 -7.28 -8.45
CA SER A 79 1.69 -5.89 -8.07
C SER A 79 0.43 -5.05 -7.88
N LEU A 80 -0.71 -5.43 -8.49
CA LEU A 80 -2.00 -4.78 -8.21
C LEU A 80 -2.53 -5.15 -6.83
N VAL A 81 -2.24 -6.35 -6.32
CA VAL A 81 -2.65 -6.77 -4.98
C VAL A 81 -1.72 -6.20 -3.92
N VAL A 82 -0.40 -6.33 -4.11
CA VAL A 82 0.62 -5.78 -3.22
C VAL A 82 1.75 -5.18 -4.07
N PRO A 83 1.90 -3.85 -4.08
CA PRO A 83 2.95 -3.18 -4.83
C PRO A 83 4.34 -3.72 -4.49
N GLY A 84 5.14 -4.02 -5.52
CA GLY A 84 6.48 -4.60 -5.34
C GLY A 84 6.57 -6.12 -5.48
N THR A 85 5.47 -6.86 -5.32
CA THR A 85 5.49 -8.33 -5.40
C THR A 85 5.68 -8.85 -6.83
N GLY A 86 5.18 -8.15 -7.83
CA GLY A 86 5.44 -8.49 -9.24
C GLY A 86 6.90 -8.32 -9.62
N GLN A 87 7.58 -7.29 -9.06
CA GLN A 87 9.02 -7.12 -9.22
C GLN A 87 9.79 -8.23 -8.51
N LEU A 88 9.35 -8.65 -7.31
CA LEU A 88 9.89 -9.79 -6.62
C LEU A 88 9.74 -11.07 -7.47
N TYR A 89 8.55 -11.28 -8.04
CA TYR A 89 8.31 -12.38 -8.98
C TYR A 89 9.23 -12.28 -10.20
N ALA A 90 9.47 -11.11 -10.76
CA ALA A 90 10.42 -10.89 -11.86
C ALA A 90 11.89 -11.16 -11.47
N GLY A 91 12.19 -11.28 -10.16
CA GLY A 91 13.56 -11.43 -9.64
C GLY A 91 14.28 -10.09 -9.45
N ARG A 92 13.52 -8.98 -9.39
CA ARG A 92 14.02 -7.60 -9.24
C ARG A 92 13.47 -6.95 -7.98
N PHE A 93 13.70 -7.59 -6.85
CA PHE A 93 13.29 -7.05 -5.54
C PHE A 93 14.02 -5.75 -5.19
N ASP A 94 15.20 -5.53 -5.76
CA ASP A 94 15.94 -4.27 -5.69
C ASP A 94 15.09 -3.06 -6.10
N VAL A 95 14.17 -3.25 -7.05
CA VAL A 95 13.17 -2.25 -7.49
C VAL A 95 11.87 -2.37 -6.69
N GLY A 96 11.41 -3.61 -6.43
CA GLY A 96 10.13 -3.88 -5.77
C GLY A 96 10.02 -3.29 -4.36
N LYS A 97 11.13 -3.29 -3.61
CA LYS A 97 11.18 -2.75 -2.24
C LYS A 97 10.74 -1.28 -2.14
N TYR A 98 11.00 -0.47 -3.17
CA TYR A 98 10.61 0.94 -3.15
C TYR A 98 9.10 1.13 -3.23
N TYR A 99 8.39 0.31 -4.01
CA TYR A 99 6.94 0.32 -4.07
C TYR A 99 6.32 -0.12 -2.74
N MET A 100 6.90 -1.13 -2.09
CA MET A 100 6.47 -1.57 -0.76
C MET A 100 6.68 -0.49 0.32
N ILE A 101 7.83 0.19 0.30
CA ILE A 101 8.12 1.28 1.22
C ILE A 101 7.17 2.46 0.99
N SER A 102 6.91 2.81 -0.28
CA SER A 102 5.95 3.85 -0.64
C SER A 102 4.55 3.52 -0.14
N GLU A 103 4.12 2.28 -0.31
CA GLU A 103 2.83 1.79 0.17
C GLU A 103 2.70 1.93 1.69
N ALA A 104 3.71 1.46 2.43
CA ALA A 104 3.74 1.58 3.88
C ALA A 104 3.69 3.06 4.34
N ALA A 105 4.44 3.94 3.67
CA ALA A 105 4.43 5.37 3.97
C ALA A 105 3.07 6.03 3.69
N LEU A 106 2.39 5.66 2.60
CA LEU A 106 1.05 6.15 2.27
C LEU A 106 0.03 5.73 3.32
N TRP A 107 0.05 4.47 3.75
CA TRP A 107 -0.85 3.98 4.79
C TRP A 107 -0.58 4.64 6.16
N LEU A 108 0.69 4.85 6.52
CA LEU A 108 1.05 5.58 7.74
C LEU A 108 0.53 7.03 7.67
N THR A 109 0.65 7.68 6.52
CA THR A 109 0.11 9.04 6.31
C THR A 109 -1.41 9.05 6.43
N TYR A 110 -2.11 8.08 5.84
CA TYR A 110 -3.56 7.94 5.95
C TYR A 110 -4.02 7.80 7.41
N ILE A 111 -3.36 6.91 8.16
CA ILE A 111 -3.65 6.69 9.58
C ILE A 111 -3.39 7.96 10.39
N SER A 112 -2.26 8.63 10.14
CA SER A 112 -1.90 9.89 10.83
C SER A 112 -2.93 10.98 10.58
N PHE A 113 -3.40 11.16 9.33
CA PHE A 113 -4.44 12.13 8.99
C PHE A 113 -5.78 11.77 9.63
N THR A 114 -6.09 10.48 9.77
CA THR A 114 -7.30 10.03 10.45
C THR A 114 -7.26 10.39 11.93
N ILE A 115 -6.19 9.99 12.63
CA ILE A 115 -6.05 10.24 14.07
C ILE A 115 -6.00 11.74 14.36
N TYR A 116 -5.22 12.49 13.58
CA TYR A 116 -5.08 13.93 13.78
C TYR A 116 -6.36 14.70 13.46
N GLY A 117 -7.06 14.34 12.38
CA GLY A 117 -8.35 14.93 12.03
C GLY A 117 -9.43 14.67 13.08
N ASP A 118 -9.50 13.44 13.61
CA ASP A 118 -10.43 13.07 14.67
C ASP A 118 -10.10 13.81 15.99
N TRP A 119 -8.82 13.98 16.30
CA TRP A 119 -8.38 14.75 17.46
C TRP A 119 -8.80 16.23 17.35
N LEU A 120 -8.53 16.86 16.20
CA LEU A 120 -8.95 18.25 15.95
C LEU A 120 -10.47 18.46 16.08
N LEU A 121 -11.25 17.55 15.49
CA LEU A 121 -12.72 17.63 15.57
C LEU A 121 -13.21 17.44 17.00
N ASN A 122 -12.64 16.48 17.74
CA ASN A 122 -13.03 16.28 19.13
C ASN A 122 -12.66 17.48 20.01
N ASP A 123 -11.53 18.11 19.75
CA ASP A 123 -11.12 19.34 20.45
C ASP A 123 -12.07 20.49 20.15
N ALA A 124 -12.42 20.70 18.88
CA ALA A 124 -13.43 21.68 18.47
C ALA A 124 -14.79 21.40 19.13
N TYR A 125 -15.25 20.15 19.18
CA TYR A 125 -16.53 19.81 19.82
C TYR A 125 -16.49 20.04 21.34
N ASN A 126 -15.39 19.78 22.01
CA ASN A 126 -15.20 20.12 23.43
C ASN A 126 -15.24 21.63 23.66
N TYR A 127 -14.63 22.40 22.75
CA TYR A 127 -14.69 23.85 22.78
C TYR A 127 -16.15 24.35 22.67
N ALA A 128 -16.94 23.76 21.79
CA ALA A 128 -18.36 24.09 21.64
C ALA A 128 -19.20 23.69 22.87
N VAL A 129 -18.86 22.61 23.58
CA VAL A 129 -19.50 22.26 24.86
C VAL A 129 -19.29 23.39 25.88
N ILE A 130 -18.07 23.92 25.96
CA ILE A 130 -17.71 24.97 26.95
C ILE A 130 -18.34 26.32 26.57
N HIS A 131 -18.27 26.71 25.30
CA HIS A 131 -18.61 28.07 24.84
C HIS A 131 -19.96 28.21 24.20
N ALA A 132 -20.60 27.10 23.78
CA ALA A 132 -21.98 27.13 23.23
C ALA A 132 -22.98 26.28 24.02
N GLY A 133 -22.54 25.61 25.09
CA GLY A 133 -23.41 24.81 25.96
C GLY A 133 -24.04 23.60 25.29
N ILE A 134 -23.43 23.04 24.25
CA ILE A 134 -24.01 21.91 23.51
C ILE A 134 -23.87 20.60 24.28
N ASP A 135 -24.84 19.69 24.07
CA ASP A 135 -24.65 18.27 24.37
C ASP A 135 -24.11 17.55 23.12
N LYS A 136 -22.99 16.83 23.28
CA LYS A 136 -22.37 16.08 22.16
C LYS A 136 -23.10 14.78 21.83
N ASN A 137 -23.91 14.26 22.74
CA ASN A 137 -24.54 12.96 22.57
C ASN A 137 -25.62 12.98 21.49
N GLY A 138 -25.56 12.03 20.56
CA GLY A 138 -26.58 11.85 19.54
C GLY A 138 -26.64 12.96 18.47
N LYS A 139 -25.60 13.79 18.36
CA LYS A 139 -25.51 14.83 17.33
C LYS A 139 -24.90 14.28 16.04
N ASN A 140 -25.40 14.77 14.92
CA ASN A 140 -24.89 14.46 13.59
C ASN A 140 -23.93 15.56 13.09
N ASP A 141 -23.20 15.28 12.02
CA ASP A 141 -22.24 16.23 11.43
C ASP A 141 -22.89 17.54 11.00
N GLN A 142 -24.19 17.51 10.59
CA GLN A 142 -24.91 18.71 10.19
C GLN A 142 -25.10 19.67 11.38
N PHE A 143 -25.44 19.18 12.57
CA PHE A 143 -25.55 20.00 13.77
C PHE A 143 -24.23 20.74 14.06
N TYR A 144 -23.11 20.07 13.95
CA TYR A 144 -21.79 20.68 14.16
C TYR A 144 -21.42 21.71 13.09
N LEU A 145 -21.98 21.62 11.88
CA LEU A 145 -21.86 22.64 10.84
C LEU A 145 -22.77 23.83 11.13
N ASP A 146 -23.96 23.57 11.61
CA ASP A 146 -24.96 24.64 11.87
C ASP A 146 -24.51 25.52 13.04
N ILE A 147 -24.02 24.95 14.14
CA ILE A 147 -23.50 25.73 15.26
C ILE A 147 -22.26 26.57 14.90
N ALA A 148 -21.53 26.21 13.85
CA ALA A 148 -20.43 27.01 13.33
C ALA A 148 -20.89 28.27 12.59
N ASN A 149 -22.13 28.28 12.10
CA ASN A 149 -22.66 29.35 11.25
C ASN A 149 -23.63 30.30 12.00
N TRP A 150 -24.24 29.84 13.10
CA TRP A 150 -25.28 30.57 13.84
C TRP A 150 -24.81 30.83 15.28
N ASN A 151 -25.23 31.99 15.87
CA ASN A 151 -24.82 32.33 17.22
C ASN A 151 -25.65 31.60 18.29
N ASN A 152 -26.88 31.27 17.98
CA ASN A 152 -27.75 30.51 18.87
C ASN A 152 -28.83 29.77 18.08
N VAL A 153 -29.55 28.92 18.77
CA VAL A 153 -30.61 28.08 18.19
C VAL A 153 -31.77 28.85 17.68
N ASP A 154 -32.11 30.01 18.30
CA ASP A 154 -33.25 30.86 17.88
C ASP A 154 -32.96 31.54 16.54
N GLU A 155 -31.73 32.05 16.37
CA GLU A 155 -31.26 32.60 15.10
C GLU A 155 -31.32 31.57 13.97
N TYR A 156 -30.84 30.33 14.22
CA TYR A 156 -30.93 29.23 13.30
C TYR A 156 -32.40 28.88 12.95
N ASN A 157 -33.22 28.67 13.97
CA ASN A 157 -34.63 28.29 13.77
C ASN A 157 -35.40 29.35 13.01
N ASN A 158 -35.20 30.64 13.30
CA ASN A 158 -35.84 31.76 12.58
C ASN A 158 -35.47 31.78 11.10
N ASP A 159 -34.20 31.50 10.76
CA ASP A 159 -33.78 31.35 9.36
C ASP A 159 -34.49 30.17 8.68
N LYS A 160 -34.56 29.00 9.34
CA LYS A 160 -35.24 27.82 8.81
C LYS A 160 -36.76 28.07 8.61
N LEU A 161 -37.39 28.67 9.57
CA LEU A 161 -38.81 29.05 9.49
C LEU A 161 -39.08 30.02 8.35
N SER A 162 -38.22 31.02 8.17
CA SER A 162 -38.38 32.02 7.08
C SER A 162 -38.29 31.40 5.69
N LYS A 163 -37.56 30.25 5.57
CA LYS A 163 -37.40 29.50 4.33
C LYS A 163 -38.42 28.37 4.15
N GLY A 164 -39.31 28.14 5.14
CA GLY A 164 -40.29 27.07 5.13
C GLY A 164 -39.66 25.67 5.39
N GLU A 165 -38.44 25.61 5.93
CA GLU A 165 -37.70 24.39 6.22
C GLU A 165 -38.04 23.82 7.62
N TYR A 166 -39.34 23.59 7.90
CA TYR A 166 -39.86 23.22 9.22
C TYR A 166 -39.29 21.90 9.77
N ASN A 167 -38.88 21.01 8.91
CA ASN A 167 -38.30 19.73 9.29
C ASN A 167 -36.83 19.81 9.76
N LEU A 168 -36.21 21.00 9.64
CA LEU A 168 -34.80 21.22 10.04
C LEU A 168 -34.68 22.00 11.36
N ILE A 169 -35.77 22.29 12.03
CA ILE A 169 -35.80 23.05 13.29
C ILE A 169 -35.22 22.24 14.42
N TYR A 170 -34.36 22.84 15.21
CA TYR A 170 -33.81 22.27 16.43
C TYR A 170 -34.68 22.65 17.65
N TYR A 171 -34.97 21.64 18.47
CA TYR A 171 -35.75 21.79 19.71
C TYR A 171 -34.80 21.73 20.92
N PRO A 172 -34.56 22.86 21.62
CA PRO A 172 -33.64 22.91 22.78
C PRO A 172 -33.99 21.90 23.88
N GLU A 173 -35.31 21.69 24.13
CA GLU A 173 -35.82 20.73 25.10
C GLU A 173 -35.43 19.30 24.83
N ASN A 174 -35.10 18.97 23.57
CA ASN A 174 -34.60 17.66 23.13
C ASN A 174 -33.06 17.60 23.07
N GLY A 175 -32.36 18.56 23.70
CA GLY A 175 -30.93 18.64 23.76
C GLY A 175 -30.24 19.20 22.50
N TRP A 176 -31.01 19.82 21.56
CA TRP A 176 -30.49 20.46 20.35
C TRP A 176 -30.25 21.96 20.50
N GLY A 177 -30.27 22.47 21.76
CA GLY A 177 -29.97 23.87 22.06
C GLY A 177 -28.49 24.19 21.92
N PHE A 178 -28.18 25.44 21.54
CA PHE A 178 -26.85 26.00 21.59
C PHE A 178 -26.94 27.53 21.69
N TYR A 179 -25.97 28.12 22.40
CA TYR A 179 -25.85 29.56 22.55
C TYR A 179 -24.38 29.92 22.76
N TRP A 180 -23.75 30.55 21.80
CA TRP A 180 -22.38 31.01 21.90
C TRP A 180 -22.23 32.18 22.86
N ASP A 181 -21.36 32.07 23.84
CA ASP A 181 -21.06 33.14 24.80
C ASP A 181 -20.38 34.36 24.15
N ALA A 182 -19.67 34.16 23.03
CA ALA A 182 -19.08 35.22 22.22
C ALA A 182 -18.98 34.80 20.73
N VAL A 183 -19.16 35.80 19.85
CA VAL A 183 -18.99 35.60 18.39
C VAL A 183 -17.58 35.21 18.03
N SER A 184 -16.55 35.66 18.78
CA SER A 184 -15.18 35.25 18.61
C SER A 184 -15.01 33.76 18.83
N ASN A 185 -15.66 33.17 19.84
CA ASN A 185 -15.59 31.76 20.19
C ASN A 185 -16.26 30.89 19.10
N ARG A 186 -17.38 31.34 18.56
CA ARG A 186 -17.99 30.70 17.40
C ARG A 186 -17.06 30.69 16.18
N LYS A 187 -16.38 31.81 15.90
CA LYS A 187 -15.43 31.89 14.77
C LYS A 187 -14.23 30.97 14.98
N GLN A 188 -13.68 30.92 16.19
CA GLN A 188 -12.60 30.00 16.54
C GLN A 188 -13.03 28.54 16.33
N TYR A 189 -14.16 28.16 16.89
CA TYR A 189 -14.74 26.82 16.67
C TYR A 189 -14.87 26.48 15.19
N ARG A 190 -15.40 27.43 14.38
CA ARG A 190 -15.58 27.24 12.95
C ARG A 190 -14.24 26.97 12.23
N GLU A 191 -13.19 27.71 12.59
CA GLU A 191 -11.85 27.53 12.03
C GLU A 191 -11.29 26.15 12.40
N ASP A 192 -11.41 25.73 13.66
CA ASP A 192 -10.89 24.45 14.16
C ASP A 192 -11.67 23.28 13.52
N LYS A 193 -13.00 23.37 13.46
CA LYS A 193 -13.84 22.36 12.78
C LYS A 193 -13.49 22.23 11.31
N LEU A 194 -13.37 23.35 10.59
CA LEU A 194 -13.00 23.33 9.18
C LEU A 194 -11.58 22.79 8.96
N ALA A 195 -10.65 23.01 9.89
CA ALA A 195 -9.31 22.43 9.83
C ALA A 195 -9.37 20.91 9.97
N GLY A 196 -10.12 20.38 10.93
CA GLY A 196 -10.34 18.96 11.11
C GLY A 196 -11.01 18.30 9.89
N ASP A 197 -12.06 18.92 9.35
CA ASP A 197 -12.76 18.43 8.15
C ASP A 197 -11.83 18.39 6.92
N ARG A 198 -10.98 19.41 6.73
CA ARG A 198 -10.01 19.43 5.62
C ARG A 198 -9.06 18.26 5.71
N ILE A 199 -8.49 18.00 6.89
CA ILE A 199 -7.55 16.88 7.08
C ILE A 199 -8.26 15.55 6.81
N LYS A 200 -9.50 15.37 7.26
CA LYS A 200 -10.30 14.19 6.96
C LYS A 200 -10.59 14.04 5.46
N ASN A 201 -10.85 15.12 4.76
CA ASN A 201 -11.07 15.10 3.31
C ASN A 201 -9.77 14.86 2.52
N ASP A 202 -8.64 15.38 2.99
CA ASP A 202 -7.34 15.19 2.35
C ASP A 202 -6.89 13.72 2.31
N ARG A 203 -7.49 12.83 3.15
CA ARG A 203 -7.28 11.38 3.07
C ARG A 203 -7.64 10.77 1.71
N LEU A 204 -8.61 11.35 0.99
CA LEU A 204 -8.99 10.87 -0.34
C LEU A 204 -7.85 10.99 -1.35
N PHE A 205 -7.01 12.02 -1.22
CA PHE A 205 -5.82 12.16 -2.07
C PHE A 205 -4.78 11.07 -1.79
N ILE A 206 -4.67 10.63 -0.54
CA ILE A 206 -3.77 9.53 -0.17
C ILE A 206 -4.27 8.21 -0.76
N VAL A 207 -5.59 7.95 -0.71
CA VAL A 207 -6.19 6.78 -1.38
C VAL A 207 -5.91 6.81 -2.88
N GLY A 208 -6.05 7.99 -3.52
CA GLY A 208 -5.67 8.17 -4.92
C GLY A 208 -4.19 7.84 -5.18
N ALA A 209 -3.29 8.28 -4.30
CA ALA A 209 -1.85 7.98 -4.41
C ALA A 209 -1.54 6.48 -4.23
N VAL A 210 -2.26 5.78 -3.34
CA VAL A 210 -2.18 4.32 -3.19
C VAL A 210 -2.54 3.64 -4.52
N LEU A 211 -3.66 3.99 -5.13
CA LEU A 211 -4.07 3.42 -6.43
C LEU A 211 -3.03 3.66 -7.52
N VAL A 212 -2.46 4.86 -7.57
CA VAL A 212 -1.38 5.20 -8.52
C VAL A 212 -0.14 4.35 -8.26
N ASN A 213 0.25 4.15 -7.00
CA ASN A 213 1.39 3.29 -6.63
C ASN A 213 1.18 1.85 -7.12
N HIS A 214 -0.02 1.27 -6.96
CA HIS A 214 -0.37 -0.05 -7.46
C HIS A 214 -0.25 -0.15 -8.99
N LEU A 215 -0.79 0.83 -9.72
CA LEU A 215 -0.75 0.86 -11.18
C LEU A 215 0.69 0.98 -11.71
N ILE A 216 1.48 1.92 -11.17
CA ILE A 216 2.87 2.12 -11.59
C ILE A 216 3.70 0.87 -11.25
N SER A 217 3.51 0.28 -10.07
CA SER A 217 4.16 -0.98 -9.70
C SER A 217 3.79 -2.10 -10.68
N GLY A 218 2.51 -2.24 -11.05
CA GLY A 218 2.06 -3.24 -12.01
C GLY A 218 2.73 -3.09 -13.38
N ILE A 219 2.75 -1.87 -13.93
CA ILE A 219 3.41 -1.58 -15.22
C ILE A 219 4.90 -1.88 -15.14
N SER A 220 5.57 -1.44 -14.08
CA SER A 220 6.99 -1.73 -13.84
C SER A 220 7.27 -3.24 -13.78
N ALA A 221 6.40 -4.01 -13.14
CA ALA A 221 6.51 -5.47 -13.04
C ALA A 221 6.43 -6.15 -14.41
N ILE A 222 5.53 -5.69 -15.32
CA ILE A 222 5.45 -6.17 -16.70
C ILE A 222 6.79 -5.94 -17.42
N LEU A 223 7.31 -4.70 -17.37
CA LEU A 223 8.53 -4.32 -18.08
C LEU A 223 9.75 -5.15 -17.59
N LEU A 224 9.87 -5.32 -16.28
CA LEU A 224 10.95 -6.11 -15.68
C LEU A 224 10.83 -7.60 -16.02
N THR A 225 9.61 -8.13 -16.07
CA THR A 225 9.38 -9.53 -16.44
C THR A 225 9.69 -9.76 -17.91
N ASN A 226 9.31 -8.84 -18.81
CA ASN A 226 9.68 -8.92 -20.22
C ASN A 226 11.20 -8.87 -20.39
N LYS A 227 11.88 -7.96 -19.71
CA LYS A 227 13.35 -7.89 -19.72
C LYS A 227 14.01 -9.19 -19.24
N HIS A 228 13.50 -9.78 -18.16
CA HIS A 228 13.97 -11.08 -17.67
C HIS A 228 13.81 -12.18 -18.74
N ASN A 229 12.68 -12.21 -19.44
CA ASN A 229 12.43 -13.18 -20.49
C ASN A 229 13.32 -12.95 -21.73
N GLU A 230 13.64 -11.71 -22.08
CA GLU A 230 14.57 -11.39 -23.17
C GLU A 230 16.00 -11.80 -22.83
N GLU A 231 16.44 -11.59 -21.59
CA GLU A 231 17.76 -12.03 -21.15
C GLU A 231 17.92 -13.56 -21.23
N LEU A 232 16.83 -14.30 -20.95
CA LEU A 232 16.82 -15.75 -21.14
C LEU A 232 16.99 -16.14 -22.60
N ASN A 233 16.34 -15.46 -23.51
CA ASN A 233 16.45 -15.73 -24.95
C ASN A 233 17.88 -15.45 -25.46
N LYS A 234 18.54 -14.39 -24.97
CA LYS A 234 19.90 -14.01 -25.36
C LYS A 234 20.98 -14.91 -24.79
N SER A 235 20.74 -15.52 -23.63
CA SER A 235 21.72 -16.36 -22.93
C SER A 235 21.80 -17.80 -23.43
N GLY A 236 21.10 -18.16 -24.52
CA GLY A 236 21.09 -19.53 -25.06
C GLY A 236 20.55 -20.56 -24.07
N GLY A 237 19.57 -20.15 -23.28
CA GLY A 237 19.03 -20.94 -22.18
C GLY A 237 18.18 -22.12 -22.61
N TYR A 238 18.08 -23.11 -21.73
CA TYR A 238 17.11 -24.18 -21.85
C TYR A 238 15.81 -23.76 -21.18
N THR A 239 14.67 -23.99 -21.85
CA THR A 239 13.35 -23.86 -21.21
C THR A 239 12.74 -25.23 -21.02
N LEU A 240 12.35 -25.55 -19.78
CA LEU A 240 11.59 -26.76 -19.46
C LEU A 240 10.14 -26.34 -19.20
N ASN A 241 9.24 -26.78 -20.08
CA ASN A 241 7.80 -26.61 -19.90
C ASN A 241 7.20 -27.94 -19.47
N ALA A 242 6.35 -27.91 -18.46
CA ALA A 242 5.57 -29.06 -18.02
C ALA A 242 4.09 -28.77 -18.32
N ASP A 243 3.50 -29.63 -19.16
CA ASP A 243 2.07 -29.56 -19.49
C ASP A 243 1.40 -30.85 -19.01
N VAL A 244 0.19 -30.73 -18.48
CA VAL A 244 -0.63 -31.89 -18.12
C VAL A 244 -1.39 -32.36 -19.35
N ILE A 245 -1.11 -33.59 -19.80
CA ILE A 245 -1.89 -34.22 -20.84
C ILE A 245 -3.20 -34.67 -20.24
N ARG A 246 -4.31 -34.20 -20.82
CA ARG A 246 -5.67 -34.58 -20.41
C ARG A 246 -6.33 -35.36 -21.52
N TYR A 247 -6.87 -36.52 -21.18
CA TYR A 247 -7.71 -37.31 -22.05
C TYR A 247 -9.08 -37.49 -21.37
N GLN A 248 -10.16 -37.16 -22.07
CA GLN A 248 -11.54 -37.22 -21.54
C GLN A 248 -11.71 -36.65 -20.14
N ASN A 249 -11.13 -35.45 -19.87
CA ASN A 249 -11.20 -34.74 -18.60
C ASN A 249 -10.44 -35.39 -17.41
N ARG A 250 -9.60 -36.42 -17.66
CA ARG A 250 -8.70 -37.00 -16.67
C ARG A 250 -7.25 -36.62 -17.01
N ALA A 251 -6.46 -36.42 -15.97
CA ALA A 251 -5.01 -36.22 -16.12
C ALA A 251 -4.38 -37.58 -16.47
N ASP A 252 -3.86 -37.71 -17.71
CA ASP A 252 -3.33 -38.94 -18.27
C ASP A 252 -1.81 -38.99 -18.26
N GLY A 253 -1.17 -37.85 -18.10
CA GLY A 253 0.28 -37.78 -18.03
C GLY A 253 0.82 -36.35 -17.93
N ILE A 254 2.14 -36.23 -17.77
CA ILE A 254 2.87 -34.97 -17.77
C ILE A 254 3.78 -34.96 -19.00
N LYS A 255 3.63 -33.95 -19.85
CA LYS A 255 4.53 -33.70 -20.99
C LYS A 255 5.60 -32.72 -20.57
N LEU A 256 6.87 -33.14 -20.58
CA LEU A 256 8.02 -32.28 -20.38
C LEU A 256 8.60 -31.88 -21.73
N LYS A 257 8.68 -30.58 -22.02
CA LYS A 257 9.28 -30.04 -23.23
C LYS A 257 10.52 -29.24 -22.85
N LEU A 258 11.69 -29.78 -23.21
CA LEU A 258 12.99 -29.09 -23.12
C LEU A 258 13.24 -28.39 -24.46
N THR A 259 13.34 -27.06 -24.46
CA THR A 259 13.69 -26.27 -25.65
C THR A 259 15.02 -25.55 -25.38
N LYS A 260 15.98 -25.73 -26.28
CA LYS A 260 17.26 -24.99 -26.28
C LYS A 260 17.15 -23.90 -27.35
N TRP A 261 17.47 -22.68 -26.95
CA TRP A 261 17.61 -21.56 -27.88
C TRP A 261 19.08 -21.37 -28.22
N PHE A 262 19.37 -21.26 -29.52
CA PHE A 262 20.72 -21.05 -30.04
C PHE A 262 20.94 -19.57 -30.37
#